data_f54825e2a8b3b57569f65ebd2519de47
#
_entry.id   f54825e2a8b3b57569f65ebd2519de47
#
_cell.length_a   1.000
_cell.length_b   1.000
_cell.length_c   1.000
_cell.angle_alpha   90.00
_cell.angle_beta   90.00
_cell.angle_gamma   90.00
#
_symmetry.space_group_name_H-M   'P 1'
#
loop_
_entity.id
_entity.type
_entity.pdbx_description
1 polymer ?
#
loop_
_entity_poly.entity_id
_entity_poly.type
_entity_poly.pdbx_seq_one_letter_code
_entity_poly.pdbx_strand_id
1 'polypeptide(L)' 'MNNKEWAFCDGACEKDVLRYGEIVVDEVYNTWDGHLYRLRAIRYKGKLYWHKMVDGKLMEFRSLR' A
#
# COMPACT_ATOMS: atom_id res chain seq x y z
N MET A 1 7.85 -0.79 -19.35
CA MET A 1 7.63 -0.49 -18.90
C MET A 1 7.75 0.08 -17.98
N ASN A 2 7.89 0.22 -17.51
CA ASN A 2 8.09 0.86 -16.85
C ASN A 2 8.31 0.83 -15.58
N ASN A 3 8.73 1.28 -15.22
CA ASN A 3 9.05 1.57 -14.02
C ASN A 3 8.07 1.25 -13.09
N LYS A 4 7.05 0.90 -13.42
CA LYS A 4 6.10 0.56 -12.59
C LYS A 4 6.13 -0.80 -12.18
N GLU A 5 7.04 -1.59 -12.55
CA GLU A 5 7.03 -2.96 -12.20
C GLU A 5 7.15 -3.19 -10.75
N TRP A 6 7.81 -2.34 -10.02
CA TRP A 6 7.94 -2.55 -8.59
C TRP A 6 6.61 -2.46 -7.88
N ALA A 7 5.63 -1.90 -8.52
CA ALA A 7 4.34 -1.75 -7.90
C ALA A 7 3.45 -2.95 -8.11
N PHE A 8 3.88 -3.93 -8.87
CA PHE A 8 3.03 -5.06 -9.19
C PHE A 8 3.58 -6.31 -8.58
N CYS A 9 3.56 -6.38 -7.28
CA CYS A 9 4.04 -7.52 -6.58
C CYS A 9 3.16 -8.70 -6.86
N ASP A 10 3.74 -9.80 -7.22
CA ASP A 10 3.00 -11.04 -7.39
C ASP A 10 1.85 -10.91 -8.36
N GLY A 11 2.01 -10.05 -9.33
CA GLY A 11 1.00 -9.91 -10.35
C GLY A 11 -0.20 -9.10 -9.94
N ALA A 12 -0.17 -8.48 -8.77
CA ALA A 12 -1.28 -7.67 -8.32
C ALA A 12 -0.96 -6.19 -8.49
N CYS A 13 -1.96 -5.44 -8.86
CA CYS A 13 -1.80 -4.03 -9.08
C CYS A 13 -2.36 -3.28 -7.89
N GLU A 14 -1.74 -2.16 -7.54
CA GLU A 14 -2.18 -1.38 -6.41
C GLU A 14 -3.66 -1.02 -6.47
N LYS A 15 -4.16 -0.64 -7.63
CA LYS A 15 -5.55 -0.29 -7.76
C LYS A 15 -6.46 -1.45 -7.43
N ASP A 16 -6.13 -2.65 -7.86
CA ASP A 16 -6.97 -3.80 -7.60
C ASP A 16 -6.92 -4.18 -6.13
N VAL A 17 -5.77 -4.10 -5.52
CA VAL A 17 -5.63 -4.43 -4.11
C VAL A 17 -6.46 -3.46 -3.27
N LEU A 18 -6.41 -2.18 -3.58
CA LEU A 18 -7.18 -1.20 -2.84
C LEU A 18 -8.67 -1.34 -3.08
N ARG A 19 -9.05 -1.71 -4.30
CA ARG A 19 -10.47 -1.77 -4.64
C ARG A 19 -11.15 -3.02 -4.13
N TYR A 20 -10.50 -4.16 -4.26
CA TYR A 20 -11.11 -5.43 -3.96
C TYR A 20 -10.56 -6.11 -2.72
N GLY A 21 -9.47 -5.63 -2.18
CA GLY A 21 -8.86 -6.26 -1.03
C GLY A 21 -9.58 -5.90 0.26
N GLU A 22 -9.24 -6.61 1.31
CA GLU A 22 -9.78 -6.37 2.62
C GLU A 22 -8.74 -5.63 3.44
N ILE A 23 -9.07 -4.44 3.93
CA ILE A 23 -8.14 -3.65 4.73
C ILE A 23 -8.15 -4.21 6.14
N VAL A 24 -7.04 -4.77 6.57
CA VAL A 24 -6.94 -5.35 7.91
C VAL A 24 -6.28 -4.41 8.89
N VAL A 25 -5.46 -3.47 8.41
CA VAL A 25 -4.87 -2.44 9.26
C VAL A 25 -4.91 -1.14 8.48
N ASP A 26 -5.31 -0.06 9.12
CA ASP A 26 -5.36 1.24 8.46
C ASP A 26 -5.08 2.28 9.53
N GLU A 27 -3.91 2.86 9.50
CA GLU A 27 -3.50 3.84 10.50
C GLU A 27 -3.03 5.11 9.84
N VAL A 28 -3.42 6.24 10.42
CA VAL A 28 -3.04 7.54 9.91
C VAL A 28 -2.42 8.31 11.06
N TYR A 29 -1.27 8.90 10.83
CA TYR A 29 -0.66 9.73 11.88
C TYR A 29 0.16 10.85 11.26
N ASN A 30 0.34 11.90 12.03
CA ASN A 30 1.16 13.03 11.63
C ASN A 30 2.48 12.95 12.35
N THR A 31 3.56 13.28 11.66
CA THR A 31 4.85 13.35 12.30
C THR A 31 5.05 14.77 12.83
N TRP A 32 6.01 14.93 13.73
CA TRP A 32 6.27 16.23 14.34
C TRP A 32 6.75 17.25 13.31
N ASP A 33 7.30 16.79 12.19
CA ASP A 33 7.79 17.71 11.16
C ASP A 33 6.75 17.99 10.09
N GLY A 34 5.50 17.65 10.32
CA GLY A 34 4.43 18.08 9.43
C GLY A 34 4.06 17.14 8.30
N HIS A 35 4.51 15.90 8.35
CA HIS A 35 4.14 14.95 7.30
C HIS A 35 2.97 14.09 7.74
N LEU A 36 2.15 13.71 6.78
CA LEU A 36 1.00 12.85 7.03
C LEU A 36 1.28 11.46 6.46
N TYR A 37 1.27 10.47 7.33
CA TYR A 37 1.51 9.09 6.95
C TYR A 37 0.23 8.28 7.00
N ARG A 38 0.05 7.40 6.04
CA ARG A 38 -1.05 6.45 6.08
C ARG A 38 -0.50 5.07 5.78
N LEU A 39 -0.69 4.16 6.71
CA LEU A 39 -0.15 2.81 6.61
C LEU A 39 -1.29 1.83 6.58
N ARG A 40 -1.29 0.96 5.60
CA ARG A 40 -2.35 -0.05 5.47
C ARG A 40 -1.77 -1.42 5.22
N ALA A 41 -2.42 -2.42 5.76
CA ALA A 41 -2.16 -3.80 5.41
C ALA A 41 -3.44 -4.32 4.79
N ILE A 42 -3.37 -4.88 3.61
CA ILE A 42 -4.54 -5.26 2.84
C ILE A 42 -4.40 -6.70 2.40
N ARG A 43 -5.43 -7.50 2.66
CA ARG A 43 -5.44 -8.89 2.24
C ARG A 43 -6.15 -8.98 0.90
N TYR A 44 -5.50 -9.57 -0.08
CA TYR A 44 -6.05 -9.66 -1.41
C TYR A 44 -5.62 -10.99 -2.03
N LYS A 45 -6.58 -11.81 -2.40
CA LYS A 45 -6.34 -13.11 -3.02
C LYS A 45 -5.37 -13.97 -2.22
N GLY A 46 -5.58 -13.99 -0.91
CA GLY A 46 -4.78 -14.84 -0.05
C GLY A 46 -3.42 -14.30 0.31
N LYS A 47 -3.09 -13.11 -0.13
CA LYS A 47 -1.80 -12.49 0.18
C LYS A 47 -2.00 -11.19 0.91
N LEU A 48 -1.03 -10.84 1.73
CA LEU A 48 -1.08 -9.62 2.50
C LEU A 48 -0.15 -8.60 1.86
N TYR A 49 -0.64 -7.39 1.67
CA TYR A 49 0.11 -6.32 1.02
C TYR A 49 0.28 -5.14 1.95
N TRP A 50 1.43 -4.50 1.85
CA TRP A 50 1.75 -3.31 2.61
C TRP A 50 1.61 -2.10 1.70
N HIS A 51 0.88 -1.09 2.16
CA HIS A 51 0.62 0.09 1.36
C HIS A 51 0.91 1.31 2.23
N LYS A 52 1.90 2.08 1.86
CA LYS A 52 2.33 3.23 2.65
C LYS A 52 2.24 4.48 1.80
N MET A 53 1.52 5.46 2.30
CA MET A 53 1.40 6.76 1.67
C MET A 53 2.03 7.81 2.57
N VAL A 54 2.65 8.81 1.97
CA VAL A 54 3.19 9.94 2.71
C VAL A 54 2.75 11.19 1.97
N ASP A 55 2.02 12.06 2.67
CA ASP A 55 1.51 13.31 2.08
C ASP A 55 0.75 13.08 0.79
N GLY A 56 -0.02 12.00 0.76
CA GLY A 56 -0.84 11.70 -0.41
C GLY A 56 -0.12 11.01 -1.56
N LYS A 57 1.14 10.65 -1.37
CA LYS A 57 1.89 9.98 -2.41
C LYS A 57 2.22 8.57 -1.99
N LEU A 58 2.15 7.64 -2.92
CA LEU A 58 2.50 6.25 -2.65
C LEU A 58 4.00 6.13 -2.48
N MET A 59 4.42 5.64 -1.33
CA MET A 59 5.84 5.47 -1.05
C MET A 59 6.26 4.02 -1.06
N GLU A 60 5.36 3.11 -0.74
CA GLU A 60 5.71 1.72 -0.67
C GLU A 60 4.50 0.86 -0.92
N PHE A 61 4.63 -0.15 -1.77
CA PHE A 61 3.56 -1.11 -2.01
C PHE A 61 4.24 -2.43 -2.32
N ARG A 62 4.04 -3.42 -1.46
CA ARG A 62 4.68 -4.71 -1.65
C ARG A 62 3.94 -5.80 -0.91
N SER A 63 4.23 -7.03 -1.30
CA SER A 63 3.66 -8.17 -0.63
C SER A 63 4.41 -8.42 0.66
N LEU A 64 3.71 -8.71 1.72
CA LEU A 64 4.33 -9.00 2.99
C LEU A 64 4.64 -10.46 3.16
N ARG A 65 4.13 -11.32 2.38
CA ARG A 65 4.38 -12.68 2.39
C ARG A 65 4.57 -13.37 3.48
#